data_20929b38cc36e846d6ede8b089f82664
#
_entry.id   20929b38cc36e846d6ede8b089f82664
#
_cell.length_a   1.000
_cell.length_b   1.000
_cell.length_c   1.000
_cell.angle_alpha   90.00
_cell.angle_beta   90.00
_cell.angle_gamma   90.00
#
_symmetry.space_group_name_H-M   'P 1'
#
loop_
_entity.id
_entity.type
_entity.pdbx_description
1 polymer ?
#
loop_
_entity_poly.entity_id
_entity_poly.type
_entity_poly.pdbx_seq_one_letter_code
_entity_poly.pdbx_strand_id
1 'polypeptide(L)'
;MCNAFGIVNYEGPDVFVKGMQDYRPLSAFSFLGRYRLVDFPLSNMSNSGVNHIKVFVKSNPRSLIEHLGTGRHYNINSKRGKMHILPSYGVNDLYSTDINSFMNNMLAIENVNYPYVIITPPHMIYRQDFSDLLDTHVESGADITVLYQNVDNAKEAFINCDVLNLNKQKGVLSIDKNRGNYKSRAISLETYVLSKELFMDLVKKAANVSSLYWFRDIVNDECTELDIRGVAHRGYVACINDFRSYFNANMDLLDYDRVLDLFKPDWPIYTRTNDSCPAQYYSGVEVKQRMVSNGCLIEGDVE
;
A
#
# COMPACT_ATOMS: atom_id res chain seq x y z
N MET A 1 19.26 -5.21 -9.48
CA MET A 1 18.63 -5.74 -8.24
C MET A 1 18.44 -4.58 -7.30
N CYS A 2 17.23 -4.34 -6.85
CA CYS A 2 16.96 -3.25 -5.91
C CYS A 2 17.69 -3.50 -4.58
N ASN A 3 18.45 -2.51 -4.09
CA ASN A 3 19.26 -2.65 -2.87
C ASN A 3 18.46 -2.28 -1.61
N ALA A 4 17.18 -2.63 -1.61
CA ALA A 4 16.26 -2.39 -0.52
C ALA A 4 15.44 -3.65 -0.18
N PHE A 5 14.95 -3.71 1.05
CA PHE A 5 13.87 -4.62 1.40
C PHE A 5 12.55 -3.87 1.53
N GLY A 6 11.45 -4.59 1.36
CA GLY A 6 10.10 -4.03 1.39
C GLY A 6 9.39 -4.30 2.72
N ILE A 7 8.60 -3.34 3.16
CA ILE A 7 7.61 -3.48 4.22
C ILE A 7 6.25 -3.13 3.61
N VAL A 8 5.33 -4.10 3.59
CA VAL A 8 3.91 -3.83 3.40
C VAL A 8 3.32 -3.64 4.79
N ASN A 9 3.03 -2.38 5.12
CA ASN A 9 2.46 -2.02 6.40
C ASN A 9 0.95 -2.29 6.41
N TYR A 10 0.28 -2.22 7.54
CA TYR A 10 -1.17 -2.20 7.62
C TYR A 10 -1.69 -0.76 7.72
N GLU A 11 -2.99 -0.62 7.55
CA GLU A 11 -3.69 0.66 7.54
C GLU A 11 -3.64 1.38 8.89
N GLY A 12 -3.57 2.72 8.83
CA GLY A 12 -3.66 3.61 9.98
C GLY A 12 -5.08 3.69 10.57
N PRO A 13 -5.25 4.41 11.70
CA PRO A 13 -6.50 4.47 12.45
C PRO A 13 -7.65 5.17 11.69
N ASP A 14 -7.31 5.98 10.71
CA ASP A 14 -8.28 6.73 9.89
C ASP A 14 -8.85 5.90 8.72
N VAL A 15 -8.36 4.68 8.53
CA VAL A 15 -8.77 3.78 7.45
C VAL A 15 -9.61 2.65 8.03
N PHE A 16 -10.92 2.71 7.80
CA PHE A 16 -11.84 1.69 8.29
C PHE A 16 -13.03 1.49 7.35
N VAL A 17 -13.12 0.30 6.76
CA VAL A 17 -14.24 -0.10 5.90
C VAL A 17 -15.23 -0.92 6.73
N LYS A 18 -16.22 -0.23 7.29
CA LYS A 18 -17.24 -0.81 8.16
C LYS A 18 -17.96 -2.00 7.51
N GLY A 19 -18.16 -3.08 8.28
CA GLY A 19 -18.82 -4.29 7.84
C GLY A 19 -17.93 -5.27 7.06
N MET A 20 -16.80 -4.83 6.53
CA MET A 20 -15.84 -5.69 5.82
C MET A 20 -14.62 -6.01 6.67
N GLN A 21 -14.05 -5.03 7.39
CA GLN A 21 -12.87 -5.22 8.24
C GLN A 21 -13.16 -5.99 9.53
N ASP A 22 -14.42 -6.14 9.92
CA ASP A 22 -14.82 -6.94 11.09
C ASP A 22 -14.37 -8.41 10.98
N TYR A 23 -14.24 -8.92 9.75
CA TYR A 23 -13.95 -10.34 9.48
C TYR A 23 -12.61 -10.62 8.83
N ARG A 24 -11.98 -9.61 8.22
CA ARG A 24 -10.71 -9.78 7.51
C ARG A 24 -9.92 -8.46 7.45
N PRO A 25 -8.57 -8.51 7.36
CA PRO A 25 -7.79 -7.29 7.19
C PRO A 25 -8.09 -6.64 5.84
N LEU A 26 -7.96 -5.32 5.76
CA LEU A 26 -8.18 -4.54 4.54
C LEU A 26 -7.34 -5.07 3.36
N SER A 27 -6.09 -5.43 3.62
CA SER A 27 -5.18 -6.02 2.64
C SER A 27 -5.71 -7.27 1.93
N ALA A 28 -6.65 -8.00 2.57
CA ALA A 28 -7.29 -9.20 2.00
C ALA A 28 -8.63 -8.92 1.29
N PHE A 29 -9.04 -7.65 1.12
CA PHE A 29 -10.27 -7.33 0.40
C PHE A 29 -10.16 -7.69 -1.07
N SER A 30 -11.25 -8.25 -1.63
CA SER A 30 -11.36 -8.51 -3.05
C SER A 30 -11.40 -7.19 -3.82
N PHE A 31 -10.70 -7.14 -4.95
CA PHE A 31 -10.65 -5.98 -5.80
C PHE A 31 -10.74 -6.42 -7.27
N LEU A 32 -11.58 -5.76 -8.06
CA LEU A 32 -11.80 -6.07 -9.49
C LEU A 32 -12.13 -7.54 -9.76
N GLY A 33 -12.87 -8.19 -8.87
CA GLY A 33 -13.32 -9.57 -9.02
C GLY A 33 -12.23 -10.66 -8.99
N ARG A 34 -10.94 -10.28 -8.99
CA ARG A 34 -9.81 -11.22 -9.07
C ARG A 34 -8.74 -10.98 -8.02
N TYR A 35 -8.37 -9.72 -7.79
CA TYR A 35 -7.23 -9.32 -6.96
C TYR A 35 -7.61 -9.19 -5.49
N ARG A 36 -6.57 -9.06 -4.66
CA ARG A 36 -6.64 -8.53 -3.30
C ARG A 36 -5.86 -7.22 -3.25
N LEU A 37 -6.20 -6.33 -2.32
CA LEU A 37 -5.51 -5.03 -2.22
C LEU A 37 -3.99 -5.19 -2.01
N VAL A 38 -3.56 -6.20 -1.27
CA VAL A 38 -2.15 -6.52 -1.04
C VAL A 38 -1.39 -6.92 -2.30
N ASP A 39 -2.09 -7.36 -3.36
CA ASP A 39 -1.45 -7.81 -4.60
C ASP A 39 -0.73 -6.65 -5.30
N PHE A 40 -1.21 -5.41 -5.16
CA PHE A 40 -0.63 -4.23 -5.79
C PHE A 40 0.75 -3.86 -5.21
N PRO A 41 0.91 -3.60 -3.91
CA PRO A 41 2.22 -3.31 -3.35
C PRO A 41 3.20 -4.48 -3.50
N LEU A 42 2.75 -5.72 -3.37
CA LEU A 42 3.61 -6.89 -3.56
C LEU A 42 4.07 -7.05 -5.01
N SER A 43 3.20 -6.79 -5.99
CA SER A 43 3.56 -6.83 -7.40
C SER A 43 4.52 -5.70 -7.77
N ASN A 44 4.29 -4.49 -7.27
CA ASN A 44 5.23 -3.38 -7.44
C ASN A 44 6.61 -3.74 -6.87
N MET A 45 6.68 -4.29 -5.66
CA MET A 45 7.95 -4.73 -5.05
C MET A 45 8.64 -5.80 -5.88
N SER A 46 7.90 -6.83 -6.29
CA SER A 46 8.46 -7.94 -7.07
C SER A 46 8.98 -7.48 -8.44
N ASN A 47 8.18 -6.69 -9.16
CA ASN A 47 8.57 -6.16 -10.47
C ASN A 47 9.78 -5.22 -10.36
N SER A 48 9.93 -4.49 -9.27
CA SER A 48 11.09 -3.64 -8.96
C SER A 48 12.32 -4.42 -8.47
N GLY A 49 12.23 -5.75 -8.35
CA GLY A 49 13.34 -6.58 -7.86
C GLY A 49 13.57 -6.53 -6.35
N VAL A 50 12.60 -6.03 -5.58
CA VAL A 50 12.57 -6.11 -4.11
C VAL A 50 12.10 -7.50 -3.71
N ASN A 51 13.03 -8.36 -3.31
CA ASN A 51 12.76 -9.78 -3.06
C ASN A 51 12.63 -10.16 -1.57
N HIS A 52 13.08 -9.29 -0.66
CA HIS A 52 12.91 -9.48 0.78
C HIS A 52 11.76 -8.58 1.26
N ILE A 53 10.63 -9.20 1.62
CA ILE A 53 9.41 -8.46 1.94
C ILE A 53 8.91 -8.90 3.32
N LYS A 54 8.55 -7.93 4.14
CA LYS A 54 7.86 -8.09 5.41
C LYS A 54 6.43 -7.58 5.26
N VAL A 55 5.44 -8.45 5.46
CA VAL A 55 4.03 -8.08 5.42
C VAL A 55 3.49 -8.05 6.85
N PHE A 56 3.19 -6.87 7.34
CA PHE A 56 2.61 -6.68 8.66
C PHE A 56 1.08 -6.81 8.61
N VAL A 57 0.51 -7.48 9.60
CA VAL A 57 -0.95 -7.73 9.67
C VAL A 57 -1.45 -7.46 11.06
N LYS A 58 -2.47 -6.61 11.19
CA LYS A 58 -3.01 -6.18 12.48
C LYS A 58 -3.96 -7.20 13.11
N SER A 59 -5.01 -7.61 12.40
CA SER A 59 -6.09 -8.46 12.94
C SER A 59 -6.59 -9.45 11.89
N ASN A 60 -7.25 -10.52 12.35
CA ASN A 60 -7.89 -11.52 11.51
C ASN A 60 -7.03 -12.01 10.32
N PRO A 61 -5.76 -12.43 10.54
CA PRO A 61 -4.77 -12.62 9.47
C PRO A 61 -5.04 -13.82 8.57
N ARG A 62 -5.97 -14.72 8.94
CA ARG A 62 -6.17 -16.02 8.29
C ARG A 62 -6.38 -15.90 6.78
N SER A 63 -7.31 -15.04 6.35
CA SER A 63 -7.64 -14.88 4.92
C SER A 63 -6.47 -14.31 4.12
N LEU A 64 -5.65 -13.45 4.74
CA LEU A 64 -4.45 -12.90 4.13
C LEU A 64 -3.35 -13.95 4.05
N ILE A 65 -3.09 -14.69 5.12
CA ILE A 65 -2.10 -15.78 5.15
C ILE A 65 -2.42 -16.83 4.10
N GLU A 66 -3.68 -17.25 3.99
CA GLU A 66 -4.13 -18.19 2.97
C GLU A 66 -3.90 -17.65 1.55
N HIS A 67 -4.16 -16.35 1.31
CA HIS A 67 -3.95 -15.73 0.01
C HIS A 67 -2.46 -15.61 -0.34
N LEU A 68 -1.65 -15.13 0.56
CA LEU A 68 -0.22 -14.93 0.35
C LEU A 68 0.54 -16.26 0.21
N GLY A 69 0.13 -17.30 0.92
CA GLY A 69 0.78 -18.60 0.91
C GLY A 69 2.29 -18.49 1.14
N THR A 70 3.07 -19.03 0.21
CA THR A 70 4.54 -18.95 0.23
C THR A 70 5.12 -17.80 -0.58
N GLY A 71 4.29 -16.93 -1.17
CA GLY A 71 4.72 -15.83 -2.03
C GLY A 71 5.15 -16.22 -3.44
N ARG A 72 5.09 -17.51 -3.81
CA ARG A 72 5.56 -17.97 -5.12
C ARG A 72 4.82 -17.34 -6.31
N HIS A 73 3.54 -17.09 -6.16
CA HIS A 73 2.72 -16.49 -7.23
C HIS A 73 3.04 -15.00 -7.47
N TYR A 74 3.75 -14.34 -6.56
CA TYR A 74 4.28 -12.98 -6.79
C TYR A 74 5.66 -12.99 -7.47
N ASN A 75 6.11 -14.11 -8.02
CA ASN A 75 7.41 -14.24 -8.66
C ASN A 75 8.61 -13.92 -7.71
N ILE A 76 8.40 -14.00 -6.40
CA ILE A 76 9.47 -13.81 -5.42
C ILE A 76 10.36 -15.05 -5.45
N ASN A 77 11.62 -14.85 -5.83
CA ASN A 77 12.57 -15.94 -5.97
C ASN A 77 12.95 -16.52 -4.60
N SER A 78 12.45 -17.70 -4.27
CA SER A 78 12.68 -18.35 -2.97
C SER A 78 14.15 -18.72 -2.67
N LYS A 79 15.02 -18.70 -3.69
CA LYS A 79 16.46 -18.92 -3.50
C LYS A 79 17.19 -17.63 -3.09
N ARG A 80 16.67 -16.47 -3.46
CA ARG A 80 17.29 -15.15 -3.25
C ARG A 80 16.43 -14.19 -2.42
N GLY A 81 15.16 -14.50 -2.22
CA GLY A 81 14.21 -13.66 -1.54
C GLY A 81 13.38 -14.43 -0.51
N LYS A 82 12.72 -13.69 0.37
CA LYS A 82 11.80 -14.24 1.38
C LYS A 82 10.66 -13.26 1.61
N MET A 83 9.45 -13.78 1.65
CA MET A 83 8.30 -13.06 2.16
C MET A 83 7.97 -13.59 3.56
N HIS A 84 7.92 -12.69 4.54
CA HIS A 84 7.55 -13.01 5.91
C HIS A 84 6.25 -12.27 6.26
N ILE A 85 5.28 -13.00 6.76
CA ILE A 85 4.05 -12.43 7.31
C ILE A 85 4.28 -12.27 8.81
N LEU A 86 4.15 -11.04 9.29
CA LEU A 86 4.41 -10.65 10.67
C LEU A 86 3.08 -10.17 11.30
N PRO A 87 2.36 -11.06 11.98
CA PRO A 87 1.14 -10.64 12.67
C PRO A 87 1.49 -9.74 13.85
N SER A 88 0.72 -8.67 14.01
CA SER A 88 0.79 -7.81 15.19
C SER A 88 0.01 -8.46 16.33
N TYR A 89 0.70 -8.87 17.37
CA TYR A 89 0.09 -9.38 18.60
C TYR A 89 -0.07 -8.24 19.59
N GLY A 90 -1.16 -7.49 19.50
CA GLY A 90 -1.53 -6.50 20.51
C GLY A 90 -2.58 -7.06 21.46
N VAL A 91 -2.37 -6.93 22.76
CA VAL A 91 -3.35 -7.32 23.78
C VAL A 91 -4.54 -6.35 23.82
N ASN A 92 -4.39 -5.15 23.24
CA ASN A 92 -5.42 -4.11 23.13
C ASN A 92 -5.32 -3.40 21.77
N ASP A 93 -6.45 -3.25 21.07
CA ASP A 93 -6.53 -2.53 19.78
C ASP A 93 -6.02 -1.08 19.85
N LEU A 94 -6.15 -0.41 21.00
CA LEU A 94 -5.67 0.95 21.23
C LEU A 94 -4.16 1.12 21.06
N TYR A 95 -3.37 0.09 21.35
CA TYR A 95 -1.90 0.11 21.27
C TYR A 95 -1.37 -0.62 20.02
N SER A 96 -2.25 -1.01 19.10
CA SER A 96 -1.87 -1.68 17.85
C SER A 96 -1.40 -0.64 16.82
N THR A 97 -0.32 0.07 17.11
CA THR A 97 0.33 0.97 16.15
C THR A 97 1.40 0.24 15.36
N ASP A 98 1.74 0.75 14.18
CA ASP A 98 2.83 0.19 13.36
C ASP A 98 4.18 0.29 14.08
N ILE A 99 4.43 1.36 14.83
CA ILE A 99 5.63 1.50 15.68
C ILE A 99 5.77 0.33 16.65
N ASN A 100 4.69 -0.03 17.35
CA ASN A 100 4.72 -1.18 18.28
C ASN A 100 4.95 -2.49 17.54
N SER A 101 4.39 -2.64 16.34
CA SER A 101 4.60 -3.82 15.50
C SER A 101 6.04 -3.91 14.99
N PHE A 102 6.64 -2.80 14.59
CA PHE A 102 8.05 -2.73 14.19
C PHE A 102 8.98 -3.04 15.37
N MET A 103 8.71 -2.49 16.55
CA MET A 103 9.47 -2.77 17.76
C MET A 103 9.43 -4.26 18.14
N ASN A 104 8.25 -4.87 18.13
CA ASN A 104 8.08 -6.30 18.44
C ASN A 104 8.78 -7.22 17.43
N ASN A 105 9.05 -6.74 16.22
CA ASN A 105 9.71 -7.48 15.15
C ASN A 105 11.08 -6.91 14.79
N MET A 106 11.69 -6.09 15.67
CA MET A 106 12.94 -5.39 15.38
C MET A 106 14.07 -6.34 14.97
N LEU A 107 14.25 -7.47 15.67
CA LEU A 107 15.24 -8.49 15.31
C LEU A 107 15.06 -9.03 13.89
N ALA A 108 13.81 -9.18 13.43
CA ALA A 108 13.53 -9.64 12.07
C ALA A 108 13.87 -8.56 11.02
N ILE A 109 13.90 -7.29 11.41
CA ILE A 109 14.31 -6.16 10.56
C ILE A 109 15.83 -6.01 10.55
N GLU A 110 16.46 -6.05 11.73
CA GLU A 110 17.93 -5.96 11.89
C GLU A 110 18.68 -7.01 11.06
N ASN A 111 18.18 -8.25 11.06
CA ASN A 111 18.78 -9.38 10.34
C ASN A 111 18.62 -9.31 8.81
N VAL A 112 18.00 -8.26 8.25
CA VAL A 112 17.90 -8.08 6.80
C VAL A 112 19.17 -7.41 6.27
N ASN A 113 19.80 -8.03 5.29
CA ASN A 113 21.08 -7.58 4.73
C ASN A 113 20.91 -6.59 3.54
N TYR A 114 20.07 -5.56 3.73
CA TYR A 114 19.85 -4.48 2.77
C TYR A 114 19.98 -3.13 3.47
N PRO A 115 20.62 -2.14 2.85
CA PRO A 115 20.85 -0.83 3.48
C PRO A 115 19.63 0.07 3.48
N TYR A 116 18.67 -0.15 2.57
CA TYR A 116 17.47 0.68 2.46
C TYR A 116 16.20 -0.12 2.73
N VAL A 117 15.16 0.59 3.16
CA VAL A 117 13.81 0.07 3.33
C VAL A 117 12.81 0.87 2.51
N ILE A 118 11.86 0.17 1.92
CA ILE A 118 10.70 0.75 1.23
C ILE A 118 9.45 0.31 1.99
N ILE A 119 8.72 1.28 2.52
CA ILE A 119 7.49 1.04 3.28
C ILE A 119 6.32 1.50 2.44
N THR A 120 5.28 0.69 2.29
CA THR A 120 4.07 1.03 1.53
C THR A 120 2.85 0.40 2.16
N PRO A 121 1.68 1.06 2.12
CA PRO A 121 0.44 0.51 2.66
C PRO A 121 -0.31 -0.31 1.60
N PRO A 122 -1.24 -1.21 2.01
CA PRO A 122 -2.05 -1.98 1.07
C PRO A 122 -3.30 -1.24 0.56
N HIS A 123 -3.70 -0.14 1.19
CA HIS A 123 -4.94 0.59 0.86
C HIS A 123 -4.77 1.66 -0.23
N MET A 124 -3.53 1.92 -0.62
CA MET A 124 -3.20 2.80 -1.75
C MET A 124 -2.95 1.95 -2.99
N ILE A 125 -3.81 2.07 -3.99
CA ILE A 125 -3.73 1.31 -5.24
C ILE A 125 -3.09 2.18 -6.31
N TYR A 126 -1.91 1.82 -6.75
CA TYR A 126 -1.14 2.49 -7.79
C TYR A 126 -0.08 1.55 -8.36
N ARG A 127 0.51 1.91 -9.48
CA ARG A 127 1.64 1.24 -10.10
C ARG A 127 2.90 2.09 -9.95
N GLN A 128 3.94 1.56 -9.33
CA GLN A 128 5.20 2.27 -9.12
C GLN A 128 6.40 1.33 -9.26
N ASP A 129 7.40 1.78 -9.99
CA ASP A 129 8.72 1.17 -9.94
C ASP A 129 9.46 1.70 -8.69
N PHE A 130 9.68 0.81 -7.75
CA PHE A 130 10.39 1.12 -6.52
C PHE A 130 11.91 1.14 -6.69
N SER A 131 12.44 0.55 -7.79
CA SER A 131 13.86 0.68 -8.11
C SER A 131 14.18 2.12 -8.53
N ASP A 132 13.37 2.68 -9.43
CA ASP A 132 13.52 4.08 -9.85
C ASP A 132 13.31 5.06 -8.68
N LEU A 133 12.37 4.74 -7.77
CA LEU A 133 12.16 5.55 -6.58
C LEU A 133 13.36 5.51 -5.62
N LEU A 134 13.97 4.34 -5.44
CA LEU A 134 15.19 4.17 -4.64
C LEU A 134 16.37 4.91 -5.28
N ASP A 135 16.53 4.80 -6.59
CA ASP A 135 17.61 5.51 -7.31
C ASP A 135 17.44 7.04 -7.15
N THR A 136 16.21 7.55 -7.28
CA THR A 136 15.88 8.96 -7.02
C THR A 136 16.21 9.36 -5.57
N HIS A 137 15.93 8.50 -4.59
CA HIS A 137 16.26 8.75 -3.19
C HIS A 137 17.77 8.86 -2.99
N VAL A 138 18.53 7.90 -3.51
CA VAL A 138 19.99 7.87 -3.38
C VAL A 138 20.65 9.08 -4.08
N GLU A 139 20.20 9.40 -5.29
CA GLU A 139 20.71 10.56 -6.06
C GLU A 139 20.40 11.90 -5.37
N SER A 140 19.25 12.00 -4.72
CA SER A 140 18.86 13.23 -4.03
C SER A 140 19.67 13.49 -2.77
N GLY A 141 20.22 12.45 -2.15
CA GLY A 141 20.89 12.51 -0.85
C GLY A 141 19.94 12.84 0.33
N ALA A 142 18.63 12.76 0.12
CA ALA A 142 17.66 13.01 1.18
C ALA A 142 17.72 11.91 2.26
N ASP A 143 17.35 12.24 3.49
CA ASP A 143 17.24 11.28 4.59
C ASP A 143 16.00 10.39 4.41
N ILE A 144 14.88 11.00 3.99
CA ILE A 144 13.62 10.30 3.72
C ILE A 144 13.03 10.80 2.40
N THR A 145 12.59 9.87 1.56
CA THR A 145 11.77 10.18 0.38
C THR A 145 10.35 9.71 0.59
N VAL A 146 9.37 10.59 0.33
CA VAL A 146 7.93 10.29 0.45
C VAL A 146 7.28 10.40 -0.91
N LEU A 147 6.60 9.34 -1.35
CA LEU A 147 5.83 9.35 -2.60
C LEU A 147 4.50 10.06 -2.39
N TYR A 148 4.12 10.96 -3.31
CA TYR A 148 2.86 11.69 -3.25
C TYR A 148 2.23 11.87 -4.62
N GLN A 149 0.94 12.18 -4.67
CA GLN A 149 0.24 12.58 -5.88
C GLN A 149 -0.45 13.92 -5.72
N ASN A 150 -0.30 14.80 -6.71
CA ASN A 150 -1.11 16.00 -6.80
C ASN A 150 -2.49 15.62 -7.34
N VAL A 151 -3.53 15.96 -6.58
CA VAL A 151 -4.92 15.76 -6.98
C VAL A 151 -5.66 17.09 -7.00
N ASP A 152 -6.70 17.20 -7.84
CA ASP A 152 -7.54 18.40 -7.98
C ASP A 152 -8.98 18.18 -7.49
N ASN A 153 -9.26 17.02 -6.92
CA ASN A 153 -10.56 16.61 -6.38
C ASN A 153 -10.52 16.33 -4.86
N ALA A 154 -9.53 16.86 -4.14
CA ALA A 154 -9.33 16.60 -2.72
C ALA A 154 -10.47 17.07 -1.79
N LYS A 155 -11.44 17.83 -2.30
CA LYS A 155 -12.67 18.19 -1.57
C LYS A 155 -13.65 17.01 -1.42
N GLU A 156 -13.65 16.11 -2.38
CA GLU A 156 -14.63 15.03 -2.51
C GLU A 156 -13.99 13.64 -2.36
N ALA A 157 -12.70 13.53 -2.71
CA ALA A 157 -11.92 12.31 -2.64
C ALA A 157 -10.74 12.46 -1.68
N PHE A 158 -10.14 11.34 -1.31
CA PHE A 158 -8.98 11.29 -0.42
C PHE A 158 -9.19 11.96 0.95
N ILE A 159 -10.44 11.98 1.43
CA ILE A 159 -10.75 12.53 2.75
C ILE A 159 -10.05 11.70 3.84
N ASN A 160 -9.49 12.38 4.85
CA ASN A 160 -8.67 11.82 5.92
C ASN A 160 -7.33 11.19 5.48
N CYS A 161 -6.98 11.22 4.18
CA CYS A 161 -5.63 10.85 3.75
C CYS A 161 -4.61 11.89 4.21
N ASP A 162 -3.35 11.48 4.31
CA ASP A 162 -2.25 12.36 4.63
C ASP A 162 -1.93 13.30 3.45
N VAL A 163 -1.62 14.54 3.77
CA VAL A 163 -1.27 15.61 2.81
C VAL A 163 0.12 16.10 3.13
N LEU A 164 0.98 16.20 2.12
CA LEU A 164 2.29 16.81 2.26
C LEU A 164 2.21 18.32 1.99
N ASN A 165 2.65 19.12 2.95
CA ASN A 165 2.91 20.52 2.73
C ASN A 165 4.35 20.68 2.24
N LEU A 166 4.49 21.02 0.95
CA LEU A 166 5.78 21.04 0.26
C LEU A 166 6.29 22.47 0.06
N ASN A 167 7.59 22.66 0.18
CA ASN A 167 8.26 23.86 -0.28
C ASN A 167 8.48 23.85 -1.81
N LYS A 168 9.06 24.91 -2.36
CA LYS A 168 9.33 25.03 -3.81
C LYS A 168 10.32 23.97 -4.33
N GLN A 169 11.19 23.45 -3.48
CA GLN A 169 12.18 22.42 -3.81
C GLN A 169 11.68 20.99 -3.47
N LYS A 170 10.38 20.84 -3.19
CA LYS A 170 9.74 19.59 -2.80
C LYS A 170 10.17 19.02 -1.44
N GLY A 171 10.83 19.81 -0.59
CA GLY A 171 11.05 19.48 0.82
C GLY A 171 9.72 19.45 1.55
N VAL A 172 9.51 18.42 2.36
CA VAL A 172 8.29 18.25 3.19
C VAL A 172 8.44 19.11 4.43
N LEU A 173 7.53 20.06 4.62
CA LEU A 173 7.49 20.96 5.78
C LEU A 173 6.64 20.40 6.91
N SER A 174 5.55 19.73 6.57
CA SER A 174 4.67 19.04 7.53
C SER A 174 3.76 18.05 6.81
N ILE A 175 3.18 17.12 7.58
CA ILE A 175 2.19 16.15 7.12
C ILE A 175 0.89 16.41 7.85
N ASP A 176 -0.15 16.82 7.11
CA ASP A 176 -1.47 17.13 7.64
C ASP A 176 -2.52 16.13 7.15
N LYS A 177 -3.75 16.25 7.61
CA LYS A 177 -4.90 15.46 7.12
C LYS A 177 -5.74 16.26 6.11
N ASN A 178 -6.15 15.60 5.03
CA ASN A 178 -7.13 16.16 4.11
C ASN A 178 -8.52 16.21 4.75
N ARG A 179 -8.98 17.39 5.09
CA ARG A 179 -10.32 17.64 5.64
C ARG A 179 -11.33 18.12 4.60
N GLY A 180 -11.01 18.04 3.30
CA GLY A 180 -11.88 18.49 2.21
C GLY A 180 -11.96 20.01 2.03
N ASN A 181 -11.07 20.79 2.67
CA ASN A 181 -11.10 22.25 2.63
C ASN A 181 -10.60 22.83 1.31
N TYR A 182 -9.73 22.13 0.60
CA TYR A 182 -9.07 22.59 -0.60
C TYR A 182 -9.29 21.64 -1.77
N LYS A 183 -9.40 22.21 -2.98
CA LYS A 183 -9.59 21.43 -4.21
C LYS A 183 -8.33 20.65 -4.60
N SER A 184 -7.19 21.35 -4.57
CA SER A 184 -5.90 20.73 -4.95
C SER A 184 -5.03 20.49 -3.73
N ARG A 185 -4.47 19.27 -3.63
CA ARG A 185 -3.59 18.84 -2.56
C ARG A 185 -2.54 17.83 -3.06
N ALA A 186 -1.40 17.81 -2.37
CA ALA A 186 -0.39 16.77 -2.51
C ALA A 186 -0.70 15.65 -1.53
N ILE A 187 -1.41 14.62 -1.99
CA ILE A 187 -1.79 13.46 -1.17
C ILE A 187 -0.59 12.53 -1.02
N SER A 188 -0.21 12.24 0.21
CA SER A 188 0.80 11.22 0.51
C SER A 188 0.29 9.84 0.11
N LEU A 189 1.12 9.05 -0.57
CA LEU A 189 0.83 7.65 -0.82
C LEU A 189 1.32 6.74 0.32
N GLU A 190 1.67 7.32 1.46
CA GLU A 190 2.20 6.63 2.65
C GLU A 190 3.33 5.66 2.28
N THR A 191 4.07 6.02 1.24
CA THR A 191 5.20 5.24 0.74
C THR A 191 6.49 6.01 1.01
N TYR A 192 7.35 5.37 1.79
CA TYR A 192 8.58 5.95 2.31
C TYR A 192 9.78 5.13 1.85
N VAL A 193 10.87 5.84 1.48
CA VAL A 193 12.18 5.26 1.21
C VAL A 193 13.19 5.94 2.12
N LEU A 194 13.96 5.14 2.88
CA LEU A 194 15.00 5.64 3.79
C LEU A 194 16.03 4.55 4.08
N SER A 195 17.13 4.91 4.72
CA SER A 195 18.10 3.91 5.17
C SER A 195 17.51 3.04 6.28
N LYS A 196 17.92 1.76 6.34
CA LYS A 196 17.49 0.84 7.39
C LYS A 196 17.89 1.33 8.78
N GLU A 197 19.06 1.93 8.92
CA GLU A 197 19.56 2.48 10.18
C GLU A 197 18.66 3.60 10.68
N LEU A 198 18.39 4.59 9.83
CA LEU A 198 17.49 5.70 10.16
C LEU A 198 16.07 5.20 10.52
N PHE A 199 15.57 4.21 9.75
CA PHE A 199 14.26 3.60 10.05
C PHE A 199 14.22 3.02 11.46
N MET A 200 15.22 2.22 11.86
CA MET A 200 15.28 1.62 13.19
C MET A 200 15.41 2.67 14.30
N ASP A 201 16.16 3.73 14.04
CA ASP A 201 16.34 4.82 15.01
C ASP A 201 15.06 5.62 15.20
N LEU A 202 14.35 5.93 14.11
CA LEU A 202 13.04 6.59 14.16
C LEU A 202 12.00 5.74 14.90
N VAL A 203 11.95 4.44 14.64
CA VAL A 203 11.05 3.53 15.34
C VAL A 203 11.34 3.49 16.84
N LYS A 204 12.60 3.39 17.25
CA LYS A 204 13.00 3.43 18.66
C LYS A 204 12.67 4.78 19.29
N LYS A 205 12.94 5.89 18.57
CA LYS A 205 12.61 7.25 19.02
C LYS A 205 11.11 7.40 19.25
N ALA A 206 10.28 7.01 18.28
CA ALA A 206 8.83 7.07 18.37
C ALA A 206 8.27 6.24 19.54
N ALA A 207 8.75 5.01 19.73
CA ALA A 207 8.34 4.15 20.84
C ALA A 207 8.64 4.76 22.23
N ASN A 208 9.70 5.55 22.34
CA ASN A 208 10.05 6.26 23.57
C ASN A 208 9.19 7.51 23.81
N VAL A 209 8.62 8.11 22.73
CA VAL A 209 7.74 9.28 22.86
C VAL A 209 6.35 8.86 23.30
N SER A 210 5.73 7.90 22.61
CA SER A 210 4.38 7.43 22.92
C SER A 210 4.07 6.07 22.31
N SER A 211 3.38 5.23 23.06
CA SER A 211 2.83 3.96 22.58
C SER A 211 1.70 4.12 21.53
N LEU A 212 1.20 5.34 21.31
CA LEU A 212 0.17 5.67 20.34
C LEU A 212 0.72 6.25 19.03
N TYR A 213 2.04 6.43 18.94
CA TYR A 213 2.69 6.94 17.75
C TYR A 213 2.60 5.98 16.58
N TRP A 214 2.39 6.56 15.40
CA TRP A 214 2.51 5.91 14.10
C TRP A 214 3.79 6.38 13.40
N PHE A 215 4.27 5.61 12.43
CA PHE A 215 5.48 5.96 11.69
C PHE A 215 5.37 7.34 11.01
N ARG A 216 4.20 7.69 10.49
CA ARG A 216 3.95 9.02 9.93
C ARG A 216 4.12 10.15 10.95
N ASP A 217 3.77 9.90 12.23
CA ASP A 217 3.83 10.94 13.26
C ASP A 217 5.28 11.30 13.57
N ILE A 218 6.15 10.31 13.70
CA ILE A 218 7.57 10.57 13.87
C ILE A 218 8.20 11.20 12.64
N VAL A 219 7.80 10.80 11.43
CA VAL A 219 8.27 11.45 10.19
C VAL A 219 7.84 12.91 10.14
N ASN A 220 6.61 13.22 10.58
CA ASN A 220 6.13 14.60 10.66
C ASN A 220 6.91 15.44 11.68
N ASP A 221 7.21 14.88 12.85
CA ASP A 221 7.97 15.57 13.89
C ASP A 221 9.42 15.87 13.46
N GLU A 222 9.99 15.01 12.61
CA GLU A 222 11.36 15.16 12.11
C GLU A 222 11.48 16.06 10.85
N CYS A 223 10.38 16.62 10.33
CA CYS A 223 10.42 17.47 9.13
C CYS A 223 11.32 18.72 9.25
N THR A 224 11.67 19.15 10.46
CA THR A 224 12.57 20.29 10.69
C THR A 224 14.04 19.88 10.82
N GLU A 225 14.31 18.64 11.19
CA GLU A 225 15.65 18.13 11.50
C GLU A 225 16.25 17.32 10.34
N LEU A 226 15.39 16.59 9.59
CA LEU A 226 15.78 15.72 8.50
C LEU A 226 15.43 16.33 7.14
N ASP A 227 16.25 16.03 6.12
CA ASP A 227 15.93 16.36 4.73
C ASP A 227 14.91 15.35 4.18
N ILE A 228 13.62 15.70 4.31
CA ILE A 228 12.52 14.87 3.82
C ILE A 228 12.03 15.45 2.50
N ARG A 229 12.09 14.66 1.41
CA ARG A 229 11.68 15.11 0.07
C ARG A 229 10.52 14.33 -0.49
N GLY A 230 9.60 15.08 -1.12
CA GLY A 230 8.46 14.51 -1.86
C GLY A 230 8.84 14.18 -3.30
N VAL A 231 8.51 12.96 -3.74
CA VAL A 231 8.58 12.55 -5.15
C VAL A 231 7.17 12.41 -5.68
N ALA A 232 6.87 13.10 -6.80
CA ALA A 232 5.54 13.09 -7.39
C ALA A 232 5.31 11.81 -8.19
N HIS A 233 4.32 11.04 -7.80
CA HIS A 233 3.79 9.93 -8.59
C HIS A 233 3.00 10.44 -9.80
N ARG A 234 3.01 9.67 -10.87
CA ARG A 234 2.23 9.92 -12.09
C ARG A 234 1.48 8.64 -12.46
N GLY A 235 0.19 8.79 -12.68
CA GLY A 235 -0.66 7.68 -13.06
C GLY A 235 -1.89 7.53 -12.17
N TYR A 236 -2.63 6.45 -12.35
CA TYR A 236 -3.81 6.16 -11.56
C TYR A 236 -3.46 5.91 -10.09
N VAL A 237 -4.21 6.55 -9.20
CA VAL A 237 -4.15 6.29 -7.75
C VAL A 237 -5.56 6.21 -7.20
N ALA A 238 -5.83 5.18 -6.42
CA ALA A 238 -7.01 5.10 -5.56
C ALA A 238 -6.59 4.89 -4.11
N CYS A 239 -7.27 5.57 -3.19
CA CYS A 239 -7.17 5.34 -1.76
C CYS A 239 -8.44 4.66 -1.28
N ILE A 240 -8.30 3.52 -0.59
CA ILE A 240 -9.41 2.76 -0.03
C ILE A 240 -9.40 2.93 1.47
N ASN A 241 -10.14 3.92 1.96
CA ASN A 241 -10.20 4.26 3.37
C ASN A 241 -11.61 4.11 3.98
N ASP A 242 -12.64 3.97 3.12
CA ASP A 242 -14.02 3.69 3.51
C ASP A 242 -14.75 2.85 2.46
N PHE A 243 -16.01 2.51 2.70
CA PHE A 243 -16.81 1.71 1.76
C PHE A 243 -17.08 2.45 0.45
N ARG A 244 -17.26 3.76 0.49
CA ARG A 244 -17.53 4.57 -0.70
C ARG A 244 -16.30 4.64 -1.60
N SER A 245 -15.13 4.89 -1.04
CA SER A 245 -13.87 4.90 -1.78
C SER A 245 -13.55 3.52 -2.37
N TYR A 246 -13.82 2.43 -1.62
CA TYR A 246 -13.69 1.06 -2.14
C TYR A 246 -14.62 0.81 -3.33
N PHE A 247 -15.91 1.20 -3.22
CA PHE A 247 -16.86 1.05 -4.31
C PHE A 247 -16.44 1.89 -5.53
N ASN A 248 -16.14 3.17 -5.32
CA ASN A 248 -15.75 4.08 -6.39
C ASN A 248 -14.49 3.59 -7.12
N ALA A 249 -13.47 3.10 -6.40
CA ALA A 249 -12.26 2.57 -7.00
C ALA A 249 -12.53 1.35 -7.91
N ASN A 250 -13.47 0.47 -7.54
CA ASN A 250 -13.90 -0.63 -8.40
C ASN A 250 -14.66 -0.13 -9.65
N MET A 251 -15.51 0.90 -9.49
CA MET A 251 -16.27 1.48 -10.62
C MET A 251 -15.37 2.30 -11.54
N ASP A 252 -14.44 3.06 -11.00
CA ASP A 252 -13.46 3.84 -11.77
C ASP A 252 -12.64 2.98 -12.73
N LEU A 253 -12.29 1.76 -12.32
CA LEU A 253 -11.51 0.81 -13.11
C LEU A 253 -12.38 -0.05 -14.07
N LEU A 254 -13.65 0.31 -14.29
CA LEU A 254 -14.43 -0.11 -15.47
C LEU A 254 -14.10 0.76 -16.69
N ASP A 255 -13.48 1.93 -16.48
CA ASP A 255 -12.96 2.76 -17.56
C ASP A 255 -11.67 2.17 -18.14
N TYR A 256 -11.67 1.99 -19.47
CA TYR A 256 -10.57 1.30 -20.16
C TYR A 256 -9.23 2.04 -20.06
N ASP A 257 -9.24 3.36 -20.12
CA ASP A 257 -8.01 4.17 -20.08
C ASP A 257 -7.37 4.11 -18.69
N ARG A 258 -8.18 4.12 -17.63
CA ARG A 258 -7.70 3.95 -16.24
C ARG A 258 -7.15 2.55 -15.98
N VAL A 259 -7.78 1.53 -16.56
CA VAL A 259 -7.28 0.15 -16.50
C VAL A 259 -5.91 0.05 -17.16
N LEU A 260 -5.73 0.64 -18.36
CA LEU A 260 -4.44 0.62 -19.07
C LEU A 260 -3.31 1.35 -18.32
N ASP A 261 -3.65 2.33 -17.49
CA ASP A 261 -2.64 3.04 -16.69
C ASP A 261 -2.15 2.18 -15.51
N LEU A 262 -3.04 1.43 -14.88
CA LEU A 262 -2.72 0.55 -13.75
C LEU A 262 -2.14 -0.80 -14.21
N PHE A 263 -2.74 -1.42 -15.25
CA PHE A 263 -2.36 -2.73 -15.75
C PHE A 263 -1.61 -2.60 -17.06
N LYS A 264 -0.30 -2.75 -17.02
CA LYS A 264 0.55 -2.75 -18.23
C LYS A 264 1.07 -4.15 -18.53
N PRO A 265 1.23 -4.53 -19.81
CA PRO A 265 1.73 -5.84 -20.19
C PRO A 265 3.13 -6.15 -19.64
N ASP A 266 3.97 -5.14 -19.53
CA ASP A 266 5.33 -5.19 -19.00
C ASP A 266 5.40 -5.05 -17.46
N TRP A 267 4.26 -4.78 -16.80
CA TRP A 267 4.14 -4.62 -15.35
C TRP A 267 2.97 -5.43 -14.78
N PRO A 268 3.06 -6.77 -14.76
CA PRO A 268 1.97 -7.61 -14.32
C PRO A 268 1.62 -7.42 -12.85
N ILE A 269 0.34 -7.36 -12.54
CA ILE A 269 -0.15 -7.47 -11.16
C ILE A 269 -0.40 -8.94 -10.87
N TYR A 270 0.45 -9.51 -10.02
CA TYR A 270 0.36 -10.90 -9.60
C TYR A 270 -0.77 -11.08 -8.59
N THR A 271 -1.40 -12.22 -8.60
CA THR A 271 -2.39 -12.64 -7.60
C THR A 271 -2.39 -14.15 -7.48
N ARG A 272 -2.92 -14.67 -6.38
CA ARG A 272 -3.11 -16.10 -6.24
C ARG A 272 -4.13 -16.60 -7.25
N THR A 273 -3.74 -17.57 -8.06
CA THR A 273 -4.67 -18.30 -8.93
C THR A 273 -5.43 -19.35 -8.14
N ASN A 274 -6.67 -19.59 -8.52
CA ASN A 274 -7.48 -20.70 -8.03
C ASN A 274 -8.01 -21.51 -9.22
N ASP A 275 -8.46 -22.72 -8.97
CA ASP A 275 -9.01 -23.61 -9.98
C ASP A 275 -10.52 -23.36 -10.23
N SER A 276 -10.97 -22.10 -10.12
CA SER A 276 -12.34 -21.72 -10.45
C SER A 276 -12.60 -21.92 -11.94
N CYS A 277 -13.79 -22.44 -12.26
CA CYS A 277 -14.26 -22.53 -13.64
C CYS A 277 -14.29 -21.13 -14.29
N PRO A 278 -14.19 -21.05 -15.63
CA PRO A 278 -14.47 -19.80 -16.34
C PRO A 278 -15.86 -19.27 -16.00
N ALA A 279 -16.03 -17.94 -16.06
CA ALA A 279 -17.36 -17.35 -15.98
C ALA A 279 -18.24 -17.86 -17.14
N GLN A 280 -19.48 -18.23 -16.84
CA GLN A 280 -20.43 -18.76 -17.82
C GLN A 280 -21.57 -17.76 -18.00
N TYR A 281 -21.91 -17.50 -19.24
CA TYR A 281 -23.00 -16.61 -19.63
C TYR A 281 -24.04 -17.43 -20.35
N TYR A 282 -25.26 -17.44 -19.84
CA TYR A 282 -26.36 -18.20 -20.43
C TYR A 282 -27.05 -17.44 -21.57
N SER A 283 -27.93 -18.13 -22.30
CA SER A 283 -28.62 -17.57 -23.46
C SER A 283 -29.42 -16.32 -23.10
N GLY A 284 -29.28 -15.24 -23.86
CA GLY A 284 -30.01 -13.99 -23.68
C GLY A 284 -29.36 -13.00 -22.70
N VAL A 285 -28.19 -13.33 -22.18
CA VAL A 285 -27.46 -12.42 -21.27
C VAL A 285 -26.81 -11.28 -22.04
N GLU A 286 -27.11 -10.04 -21.67
CA GLU A 286 -26.37 -8.86 -22.07
C GLU A 286 -25.42 -8.39 -20.94
N VAL A 287 -24.14 -8.26 -21.25
CA VAL A 287 -23.12 -7.75 -20.32
C VAL A 287 -22.40 -6.54 -20.93
N LYS A 288 -22.57 -5.38 -20.32
CA LYS A 288 -21.95 -4.13 -20.80
C LYS A 288 -21.13 -3.50 -19.68
N GLN A 289 -19.88 -3.14 -19.95
CA GLN A 289 -18.99 -2.43 -19.02
C GLN A 289 -18.93 -3.09 -17.61
N ARG A 290 -18.62 -4.38 -17.55
CA ARG A 290 -18.59 -5.16 -16.31
C ARG A 290 -17.27 -5.90 -16.15
N MET A 291 -16.94 -6.14 -14.89
CA MET A 291 -15.83 -7.02 -14.53
C MET A 291 -16.41 -8.22 -13.79
N VAL A 292 -16.31 -9.39 -14.42
CA VAL A 292 -16.90 -10.63 -13.91
C VAL A 292 -15.79 -11.55 -13.42
N SER A 293 -15.92 -12.02 -12.19
CA SER A 293 -14.98 -12.95 -11.58
C SER A 293 -15.08 -14.35 -12.21
N ASN A 294 -14.00 -15.13 -12.17
CA ASN A 294 -14.05 -16.54 -12.54
C ASN A 294 -15.05 -17.30 -11.66
N GLY A 295 -15.71 -18.31 -12.22
CA GLY A 295 -16.68 -19.15 -11.52
C GLY A 295 -18.07 -18.56 -11.38
N CYS A 296 -18.33 -17.36 -11.91
CA CYS A 296 -19.66 -16.78 -11.93
C CYS A 296 -20.56 -17.45 -12.98
N LEU A 297 -21.82 -17.66 -12.63
CA LEU A 297 -22.88 -18.07 -13.55
C LEU A 297 -23.83 -16.88 -13.71
N ILE A 298 -23.99 -16.39 -14.93
CA ILE A 298 -24.81 -15.20 -15.22
C ILE A 298 -26.03 -15.60 -16.01
N GLU A 299 -27.21 -15.39 -15.45
CA GLU A 299 -28.52 -15.57 -16.08
C GLU A 299 -29.26 -14.23 -16.06
N GLY A 300 -29.77 -13.80 -17.24
CA GLY A 300 -30.44 -12.51 -17.36
C GLY A 300 -29.48 -11.31 -17.51
N ASP A 301 -30.05 -10.13 -17.56
CA ASP A 301 -29.31 -8.90 -17.81
C ASP A 301 -28.59 -8.43 -16.54
N VAL A 302 -27.36 -7.97 -16.71
CA VAL A 302 -26.54 -7.40 -15.64
C VAL A 302 -26.20 -5.96 -16.00
N GLU A 303 -26.78 -5.02 -15.24
CA GLU A 303 -26.51 -3.57 -15.34
C GLU A 303 -25.65 -3.06 -14.19
#